data_f22a06062a9394f652c8c989bb51a6b5
#
_entry.id   f22a06062a9394f652c8c989bb51a6b5
#
_cell.length_a   1.000
_cell.length_b   1.000
_cell.length_c   1.000
_cell.angle_alpha   90.00
_cell.angle_beta   90.00
_cell.angle_gamma   90.00
#
_symmetry.space_group_name_H-M   'P 1'
#
loop_
_entity.id
_entity.type
_entity.pdbx_description
1 polymer ?
#
loop_
_entity_poly.entity_id
_entity_poly.type
_entity_poly.pdbx_seq_one_letter_code
_entity_poly.pdbx_strand_id
1 'polypeptide(L)'
;GTVFNTVGSDILAILCRQIGIPLYVLTPMIKVDTRPVYGYNRLSPMPFDYGPRLAGAWDMEAKERVDFRGIKLLEIAPEYIRSLITEKGIIPSSAFFHEAMEYARFLEEV
;
A
#
# COMPACT_ATOMS: atom_id res chain seq x y z
N GLY A 1 1.02 -7.15 -7.83
CA GLY A 1 2.15 -6.82 -6.95
C GLY A 1 2.29 -5.34 -6.60
N THR A 2 1.31 -4.49 -6.93
CA THR A 2 1.31 -3.11 -6.48
C THR A 2 1.05 -3.06 -4.98
N VAL A 3 1.84 -2.25 -4.27
CA VAL A 3 1.73 -2.09 -2.81
C VAL A 3 1.26 -0.68 -2.49
N PHE A 4 0.34 -0.57 -1.53
CA PHE A 4 -0.09 0.71 -0.97
C PHE A 4 0.50 0.87 0.41
N ASN A 5 1.21 1.96 0.64
CA ASN A 5 1.80 2.27 1.93
C ASN A 5 1.81 3.77 2.19
N THR A 6 2.18 4.14 3.41
CA THR A 6 2.21 5.53 3.85
C THR A 6 3.17 6.39 3.03
N VAL A 7 2.94 7.69 3.03
CA VAL A 7 3.78 8.69 2.37
C VAL A 7 5.24 8.55 2.84
N GLY A 8 6.17 8.59 1.90
CA GLY A 8 7.59 8.36 2.14
C GLY A 8 8.06 6.99 1.66
N SER A 9 7.16 6.01 1.57
CA SER A 9 7.50 4.67 1.09
C SER A 9 7.89 4.67 -0.39
N ASP A 10 7.32 5.56 -1.17
CA ASP A 10 7.67 5.77 -2.58
C ASP A 10 9.11 6.29 -2.73
N ILE A 11 9.51 7.23 -1.88
CA ILE A 11 10.88 7.75 -1.86
C ILE A 11 11.85 6.63 -1.49
N LEU A 12 11.53 5.83 -0.49
CA LEU A 12 12.33 4.68 -0.08
C LEU A 12 12.50 3.69 -1.25
N ALA A 13 11.41 3.39 -1.96
CA ALA A 13 11.43 2.48 -3.10
C ALA A 13 12.34 2.99 -4.22
N ILE A 14 12.24 4.27 -4.55
CA ILE A 14 13.07 4.92 -5.57
C ILE A 14 14.55 4.87 -5.17
N LEU A 15 14.86 5.19 -3.91
CA LEU A 15 16.23 5.16 -3.40
C LEU A 15 16.81 3.75 -3.44
N CYS A 16 16.07 2.75 -3.01
CA CYS A 16 16.50 1.35 -3.07
C CYS A 16 16.87 0.94 -4.49
N ARG A 17 16.05 1.31 -5.46
CA ARG A 17 16.32 1.02 -6.87
C ARG A 17 17.57 1.75 -7.35
N GLN A 18 17.72 3.03 -7.01
CA GLN A 18 18.84 3.86 -7.45
C GLN A 18 20.19 3.34 -6.94
N ILE A 19 20.25 2.86 -5.71
CA ILE A 19 21.49 2.37 -5.11
C ILE A 19 21.64 0.85 -5.19
N GLY A 20 20.71 0.15 -5.83
CA GLY A 20 20.80 -1.28 -6.08
C GLY A 20 20.48 -2.17 -4.87
N ILE A 21 19.72 -1.67 -3.91
CA ILE A 21 19.27 -2.44 -2.75
C ILE A 21 17.90 -3.05 -3.06
N PRO A 22 17.73 -4.38 -2.93
CA PRO A 22 16.41 -5.00 -3.13
C PRO A 22 15.43 -4.57 -2.04
N LEU A 23 14.19 -4.27 -2.43
CA LEU A 23 13.10 -3.93 -1.52
C LEU A 23 12.16 -5.13 -1.40
N TYR A 24 11.92 -5.56 -0.18
CA TYR A 24 10.96 -6.60 0.15
C TYR A 24 9.82 -6.03 0.95
N VAL A 25 8.62 -6.56 0.75
CA VAL A 25 7.42 -6.16 1.49
C VAL A 25 6.94 -7.33 2.33
N LEU A 26 6.87 -7.14 3.64
CA LEU A 26 6.32 -8.11 4.57
C LEU A 26 4.84 -7.84 4.74
N THR A 27 3.99 -8.77 4.32
CA THR A 27 2.54 -8.62 4.39
C THR A 27 1.83 -9.96 4.50
N PRO A 28 0.81 -10.09 5.36
CA PRO A 28 -0.04 -11.27 5.35
C PRO A 28 -1.01 -11.24 4.17
N MET A 29 -1.43 -12.42 3.71
CA MET A 29 -2.34 -12.53 2.57
C MET A 29 -3.71 -11.90 2.82
N ILE A 30 -4.13 -11.78 4.07
CA ILE A 30 -5.41 -11.14 4.41
C ILE A 30 -5.48 -9.67 3.98
N LYS A 31 -4.35 -9.02 3.77
CA LYS A 31 -4.29 -7.63 3.29
C LYS A 31 -4.36 -7.51 1.77
N VAL A 32 -4.43 -8.62 1.05
CA VAL A 32 -4.51 -8.60 -0.41
C VAL A 32 -5.87 -8.08 -0.85
N ASP A 33 -5.86 -7.09 -1.74
CA ASP A 33 -7.07 -6.65 -2.41
C ASP A 33 -7.38 -7.61 -3.55
N THR A 34 -8.44 -8.38 -3.40
CA THR A 34 -8.84 -9.37 -4.41
C THR A 34 -9.73 -8.80 -5.52
N ARG A 35 -10.17 -7.55 -5.40
CA ARG A 35 -11.06 -6.95 -6.41
C ARG A 35 -10.48 -6.93 -7.81
N PRO A 36 -9.18 -6.65 -8.04
CA PRO A 36 -8.59 -6.73 -9.37
C PRO A 36 -8.68 -8.11 -10.00
N VAL A 37 -8.72 -9.18 -9.20
CA VAL A 37 -8.90 -10.56 -9.70
C VAL A 37 -10.25 -10.72 -10.41
N TYR A 38 -11.26 -9.98 -9.96
CA TYR A 38 -12.61 -9.99 -10.54
C TYR A 38 -12.82 -8.89 -11.57
N GLY A 39 -11.77 -8.21 -12.01
CA GLY A 39 -11.85 -7.16 -13.02
C GLY A 39 -12.22 -5.77 -12.49
N TYR A 40 -12.31 -5.60 -11.17
CA TYR A 40 -12.55 -4.29 -10.59
C TYR A 40 -11.27 -3.46 -10.56
N ASN A 41 -11.42 -2.14 -10.63
CA ASN A 41 -10.28 -1.24 -10.47
C ASN A 41 -9.72 -1.34 -9.06
N ARG A 42 -8.39 -1.28 -8.96
CA ARG A 42 -7.72 -1.19 -7.66
C ARG A 42 -8.04 0.15 -6.98
N LEU A 43 -7.82 0.21 -5.68
CA LEU A 43 -8.00 1.42 -4.90
C LEU A 43 -7.12 2.56 -5.44
N SER A 44 -7.72 3.73 -5.55
CA SER A 44 -6.96 4.97 -5.79
C SER A 44 -6.56 5.58 -4.46
N PRO A 45 -5.44 6.33 -4.40
CA PRO A 45 -5.12 7.11 -3.22
C PRO A 45 -6.29 8.03 -2.85
N MET A 46 -6.68 8.00 -1.58
CA MET A 46 -7.81 8.80 -1.09
C MET A 46 -7.30 9.97 -0.25
N PRO A 47 -7.92 11.14 -0.38
CA PRO A 47 -7.65 12.25 0.53
C PRO A 47 -7.93 11.82 1.98
N PHE A 48 -7.09 12.28 2.88
CA PHE A 48 -7.23 12.02 4.31
C PHE A 48 -7.06 13.31 5.08
N ASP A 49 -7.93 13.55 6.06
CA ASP A 49 -7.81 14.70 6.96
C ASP A 49 -6.96 14.32 8.17
N TYR A 50 -5.76 14.89 8.24
CA TYR A 50 -4.84 14.71 9.35
C TYR A 50 -5.12 15.66 10.53
N GLY A 51 -6.07 16.57 10.42
CA GLY A 51 -6.39 17.56 11.44
C GLY A 51 -6.63 16.97 12.83
N PRO A 52 -7.54 16.00 13.00
CA PRO A 52 -7.80 15.39 14.30
C PRO A 52 -6.57 14.73 14.92
N ARG A 53 -5.74 14.10 14.10
CA ARG A 53 -4.53 13.39 14.55
C ARG A 53 -3.40 14.34 14.94
N LEU A 54 -3.16 15.37 14.12
CA LEU A 54 -2.01 16.27 14.29
C LEU A 54 -2.32 17.49 15.14
N ALA A 55 -3.54 17.99 15.09
CA ALA A 55 -3.92 19.27 15.68
C ALA A 55 -5.19 19.20 16.53
N GLY A 56 -5.51 18.01 17.08
CA GLY A 56 -6.72 17.83 17.89
C GLY A 56 -6.79 18.73 19.10
N ALA A 57 -5.63 19.07 19.69
CA ALA A 57 -5.51 19.94 20.85
C ALA A 57 -5.30 21.42 20.50
N TRP A 58 -5.20 21.77 19.22
CA TRP A 58 -5.03 23.17 18.81
C TRP A 58 -6.34 23.94 18.95
N ASP A 59 -6.25 25.26 19.16
CA ASP A 59 -7.43 26.11 19.11
C ASP A 59 -8.00 26.20 17.67
N MET A 60 -9.26 26.62 17.57
CA MET A 60 -9.95 26.65 16.28
C MET A 60 -9.34 27.67 15.32
N GLU A 61 -8.87 28.79 15.82
CA GLU A 61 -8.26 29.83 14.99
C GLU A 61 -6.98 29.31 14.34
N ALA A 62 -6.14 28.58 15.06
CA ALA A 62 -4.92 28.00 14.54
C ALA A 62 -5.23 26.91 13.52
N LYS A 63 -6.25 26.06 13.78
CA LYS A 63 -6.67 25.00 12.84
C LYS A 63 -7.14 25.55 11.49
N GLU A 64 -7.86 26.65 11.49
CA GLU A 64 -8.40 27.27 10.28
C GLU A 64 -7.32 27.80 9.33
N ARG A 65 -6.12 28.04 9.85
CA ARG A 65 -4.98 28.56 9.07
C ARG A 65 -4.19 27.48 8.34
N VAL A 66 -4.46 26.21 8.60
CA VAL A 66 -3.67 25.09 8.08
C VAL A 66 -4.59 24.13 7.35
N ASP A 67 -4.16 23.75 6.15
CA ASP A 67 -4.81 22.67 5.40
C ASP A 67 -4.17 21.34 5.79
N PHE A 68 -4.92 20.52 6.52
CA PHE A 68 -4.48 19.20 6.99
C PHE A 68 -4.78 18.06 6.01
N ARG A 69 -5.30 18.36 4.83
CA ARG A 69 -5.61 17.32 3.84
C ARG A 69 -4.34 16.78 3.24
N GLY A 70 -4.29 15.48 3.12
CA GLY A 70 -3.16 14.80 2.53
C GLY A 70 -3.58 13.46 1.94
N ILE A 71 -2.61 12.66 1.54
CA ILE A 71 -2.83 11.32 1.02
C ILE A 71 -2.37 10.33 2.09
N LYS A 72 -3.25 9.40 2.48
CA LYS A 72 -2.95 8.41 3.51
C LYS A 72 -2.02 7.32 3.00
N LEU A 73 -2.29 6.83 1.79
CA LEU A 73 -1.55 5.73 1.17
C LEU A 73 -1.12 6.11 -0.24
N LEU A 74 0.09 5.72 -0.60
CA LEU A 74 0.64 5.87 -1.94
C LEU A 74 0.82 4.53 -2.61
N GLU A 75 0.75 4.50 -3.93
CA GLU A 75 1.06 3.35 -4.74
C GLU A 75 2.57 3.18 -4.91
N ILE A 76 3.03 1.95 -4.74
CA ILE A 76 4.39 1.54 -5.10
C ILE A 76 4.26 0.47 -6.17
N ALA A 77 4.74 0.78 -7.38
CA ALA A 77 4.66 -0.13 -8.51
C ALA A 77 5.45 -1.42 -8.25
N PRO A 78 5.01 -2.56 -8.80
CA PRO A 78 5.68 -3.84 -8.57
C PRO A 78 7.13 -3.87 -9.06
N GLU A 79 7.50 -3.04 -10.02
CA GLU A 79 8.88 -2.95 -10.53
C GLU A 79 9.89 -2.49 -9.47
N TYR A 80 9.44 -1.82 -8.41
CA TYR A 80 10.29 -1.39 -7.30
C TYR A 80 10.42 -2.46 -6.21
N ILE A 81 9.63 -3.52 -6.28
CA ILE A 81 9.52 -4.54 -5.24
C ILE A 81 10.11 -5.83 -5.76
N ARG A 82 11.11 -6.36 -5.05
CA ARG A 82 11.72 -7.65 -5.39
C ARG A 82 10.75 -8.78 -5.14
N SER A 83 10.22 -8.86 -3.94
CA SER A 83 9.30 -9.91 -3.53
C SER A 83 8.45 -9.46 -2.35
N LEU A 84 7.34 -10.14 -2.14
CA LEU A 84 6.50 -10.01 -0.97
C LEU A 84 6.71 -11.23 -0.08
N ILE A 85 6.93 -11.00 1.20
CA ILE A 85 7.13 -12.05 2.20
C ILE A 85 5.81 -12.24 2.93
N THR A 86 5.21 -13.40 2.76
CA THR A 86 3.88 -13.73 3.30
C THR A 86 3.95 -15.02 4.11
N GLU A 87 2.86 -15.37 4.77
CA GLU A 87 2.74 -16.67 5.44
C GLU A 87 2.78 -17.86 4.46
N LYS A 88 2.60 -17.60 3.16
CA LYS A 88 2.75 -18.59 2.10
C LYS A 88 4.18 -18.67 1.55
N GLY A 89 5.08 -17.87 2.07
CA GLY A 89 6.45 -17.81 1.63
C GLY A 89 6.81 -16.52 0.92
N ILE A 90 7.96 -16.52 0.25
CA ILE A 90 8.48 -15.38 -0.49
C ILE A 90 7.96 -15.47 -1.93
N ILE A 91 7.16 -14.49 -2.34
CA ILE A 91 6.51 -14.48 -3.64
C ILE A 91 7.06 -13.31 -4.46
N PRO A 92 7.67 -13.55 -5.63
CA PRO A 92 8.10 -12.46 -6.51
C PRO A 92 6.93 -11.55 -6.87
N SER A 93 7.18 -10.26 -6.94
CA SER A 93 6.12 -9.28 -7.26
C SER A 93 5.44 -9.57 -8.60
N SER A 94 6.19 -10.09 -9.58
CA SER A 94 5.67 -10.49 -10.89
C SER A 94 4.70 -11.67 -10.84
N ALA A 95 4.79 -12.52 -9.82
CA ALA A 95 3.92 -13.69 -9.64
C ALA A 95 2.76 -13.44 -8.67
N PHE A 96 2.69 -12.27 -8.08
CA PHE A 96 1.76 -12.01 -6.98
C PHE A 96 0.29 -12.03 -7.41
N PHE A 97 0.00 -11.63 -8.65
CA PHE A 97 -1.38 -11.71 -9.17
C PHE A 97 -1.90 -13.14 -9.17
N HIS A 98 -1.07 -14.11 -9.54
CA HIS A 98 -1.43 -15.52 -9.48
C HIS A 98 -1.77 -15.96 -8.06
N GLU A 99 -0.95 -15.57 -7.09
CA GLU A 99 -1.21 -15.87 -5.67
C GLU A 99 -2.49 -15.19 -5.17
N ALA A 100 -2.77 -13.97 -5.63
CA ALA A 100 -4.01 -13.27 -5.31
C ALA A 100 -5.23 -14.02 -5.86
N MET A 101 -5.13 -14.59 -7.06
CA MET A 101 -6.19 -15.42 -7.64
C MET A 101 -6.45 -16.67 -6.81
N GLU A 102 -5.41 -17.36 -6.40
CA GLU A 102 -5.53 -18.55 -5.55
C GLU A 102 -6.16 -18.21 -4.20
N TYR A 103 -5.75 -17.09 -3.62
CA TYR A 103 -6.31 -16.63 -2.36
C TYR A 103 -7.78 -16.22 -2.49
N ALA A 104 -8.16 -15.57 -3.59
CA ALA A 104 -9.55 -15.22 -3.86
C ALA A 104 -10.43 -16.47 -3.96
N ARG A 105 -9.95 -17.52 -4.63
CA ARG A 105 -10.65 -18.80 -4.70
C ARG A 105 -10.81 -19.43 -3.32
N PHE A 106 -9.76 -19.41 -2.52
CA PHE A 106 -9.80 -19.91 -1.15
C PHE A 106 -10.88 -19.19 -0.34
N LEU A 107 -11.00 -17.87 -0.47
CA LEU A 107 -12.02 -17.11 0.25
C LEU A 107 -13.45 -17.46 -0.18
N GLU A 108 -13.65 -17.82 -1.45
CA GLU A 108 -14.96 -18.24 -1.95
C GLU A 108 -15.40 -19.58 -1.37
N GLU A 109 -14.47 -20.44 -1.00
CA GLU A 109 -14.75 -21.78 -0.45
C GLU A 109 -14.99 -21.77 1.05
N VAL A 110 -14.74 -20.68 1.71
CA VAL A 110 -14.86 -20.55 3.18
C VAL A 110 -16.29 -20.25 3.66
#